data_f3d75a9487acd19e3e500d7a39ca471f
#
_entry.id   f3d75a9487acd19e3e500d7a39ca471f
#
_cell.length_a   1.000
_cell.length_b   1.000
_cell.length_c   1.000
_cell.angle_alpha   90.00
_cell.angle_beta   90.00
_cell.angle_gamma   90.00
#
_symmetry.space_group_name_H-M   'P 1'
#
loop_
_entity.id
_entity.type
_entity.pdbx_description
1 polymer ?
#
loop_
_entity_poly.entity_id
_entity_poly.type
_entity_poly.pdbx_seq_one_letter_code
_entity_poly.pdbx_strand_id
1 'polypeptide(L)'
;MREITEFRKYAVAVNADRYRVTCIKMDEDGSKKTFILDKKGGMTRGFSPDELEAHMPEMLRFQKRGENIYYTSLSDDRHHILIDDMTRESLKRLQEDGFRPAVVLESSPGNYQCLLTI
;
A
#
# COMPACT_ATOMS: atom_id res chain seq x y z
N MET A 1 -1.60 18.45 4.06
CA MET A 1 -0.84 17.70 3.04
C MET A 1 -1.78 16.71 2.35
N ARG A 2 -1.79 16.75 1.04
CA ARG A 2 -2.68 15.93 0.22
C ARG A 2 -2.47 14.42 0.45
N GLU A 3 -1.22 13.99 0.53
CA GLU A 3 -0.84 12.58 0.67
C GLU A 3 -1.32 12.01 1.99
N ILE A 4 -1.27 12.79 3.06
CA ILE A 4 -1.80 12.38 4.37
C ILE A 4 -3.32 12.24 4.29
N THR A 5 -4.00 13.16 3.63
CA THR A 5 -5.46 13.10 3.44
C THR A 5 -5.86 11.86 2.65
N GLU A 6 -5.15 11.55 1.57
CA GLU A 6 -5.40 10.35 0.77
C GLU A 6 -5.12 9.08 1.57
N PHE A 7 -4.03 9.05 2.34
CA PHE A 7 -3.74 7.92 3.21
C PHE A 7 -4.82 7.71 4.26
N ARG A 8 -5.35 8.78 4.85
CA ARG A 8 -6.43 8.68 5.85
C ARG A 8 -7.68 8.03 5.27
N LYS A 9 -8.05 8.38 4.05
CA LYS A 9 -9.17 7.75 3.35
C LYS A 9 -8.93 6.26 3.16
N TYR A 10 -7.73 5.91 2.73
CA TYR A 10 -7.32 4.52 2.55
C TYR A 10 -7.36 3.76 3.89
N ALA A 11 -6.81 4.35 4.95
CA ALA A 11 -6.75 3.74 6.28
C ALA A 11 -8.15 3.47 6.85
N VAL A 12 -9.10 4.38 6.64
CA VAL A 12 -10.49 4.19 7.06
C VAL A 12 -11.13 3.04 6.30
N ALA A 13 -10.93 2.98 4.98
CA ALA A 13 -11.53 1.95 4.13
C ALA A 13 -10.96 0.56 4.44
N VAL A 14 -9.65 0.44 4.62
CA VAL A 14 -8.98 -0.84 4.86
C VAL A 14 -9.07 -1.25 6.33
N ASN A 15 -8.93 -0.29 7.22
CA ASN A 15 -8.98 -0.48 8.67
C ASN A 15 -7.97 -1.54 9.14
N ALA A 16 -6.75 -1.48 8.64
CA ALA A 16 -5.66 -2.35 9.09
C ALA A 16 -5.10 -1.88 10.43
N ASP A 17 -4.56 -2.82 11.20
CA ASP A 17 -3.96 -2.51 12.49
C ASP A 17 -2.64 -1.74 12.32
N ARG A 18 -1.86 -2.15 11.33
CA ARG A 18 -0.53 -1.61 11.05
C ARG A 18 -0.24 -1.62 9.56
N TYR A 19 0.78 -0.88 9.17
CA TYR A 19 1.25 -0.81 7.78
C TYR A 19 2.75 -0.98 7.72
N ARG A 20 3.22 -1.90 6.88
CA ARG A 20 4.63 -2.02 6.54
C ARG A 20 4.94 -1.06 5.40
N VAL A 21 5.99 -0.29 5.54
CA VAL A 21 6.43 0.63 4.50
C VAL A 21 7.71 0.12 3.87
N THR A 22 7.64 -0.19 2.58
CA THR A 22 8.75 -0.73 1.80
C THR A 22 9.19 0.30 0.78
N CYS A 23 10.49 0.57 0.73
CA CYS A 23 11.11 1.45 -0.24
C CYS A 23 11.98 0.63 -1.19
N ILE A 24 11.78 0.83 -2.49
CA ILE A 24 12.56 0.14 -3.53
C ILE A 24 13.32 1.18 -4.34
N LYS A 25 14.64 1.08 -4.31
CA LYS A 25 15.54 1.89 -5.10
C LYS A 25 16.09 1.05 -6.25
N MET A 26 16.01 1.59 -7.47
CA MET A 26 16.61 0.96 -8.64
C MET A 26 17.95 1.63 -8.92
N ASP A 27 19.03 0.82 -8.96
CA ASP A 27 20.37 1.31 -9.29
C ASP A 27 20.55 1.41 -10.81
N GLU A 28 21.60 2.13 -11.24
CA GLU A 28 21.88 2.35 -12.67
C GLU A 28 22.14 1.06 -13.43
N ASP A 29 22.63 0.03 -12.77
CA ASP A 29 22.88 -1.30 -13.37
C ASP A 29 21.63 -2.17 -13.46
N GLY A 30 20.46 -1.64 -13.06
CA GLY A 30 19.20 -2.37 -13.08
C GLY A 30 18.95 -3.21 -11.84
N SER A 31 19.87 -3.24 -10.87
CA SER A 31 19.65 -3.94 -9.63
C SER A 31 18.68 -3.15 -8.72
N LYS A 32 17.97 -3.88 -7.87
CA LYS A 32 17.00 -3.29 -6.93
C LYS A 32 17.51 -3.45 -5.50
N LYS A 33 17.47 -2.36 -4.75
CA LYS A 33 17.70 -2.38 -3.31
C LYS A 33 16.38 -2.12 -2.60
N THR A 34 16.03 -2.98 -1.67
CA THR A 34 14.79 -2.89 -0.91
C THR A 34 15.14 -2.66 0.55
N PHE A 35 14.51 -1.67 1.18
CA PHE A 35 14.58 -1.50 2.61
C PHE A 35 13.21 -1.19 3.20
N ILE A 36 13.06 -1.47 4.49
CA ILE A 36 11.80 -1.36 5.20
C ILE A 36 11.93 -0.23 6.22
N LEU A 37 11.10 0.80 6.08
CA LEU A 37 11.13 2.01 6.91
C LEU A 37 10.69 1.74 8.35
N ASP A 38 9.77 0.78 8.55
CA ASP A 38 9.27 0.43 9.87
C ASP A 38 10.17 -0.57 10.61
N LYS A 39 11.36 -0.88 10.07
CA LYS A 39 12.30 -1.79 10.70
C LYS A 39 12.95 -1.10 11.89
N LYS A 40 12.85 -1.71 13.06
CA LYS A 40 13.40 -1.19 14.30
C LYS A 40 14.05 -2.33 15.07
N GLY A 41 15.37 -2.19 15.34
CA GLY A 41 16.12 -3.19 16.08
C GLY A 41 16.12 -4.57 15.40
N GLY A 42 16.15 -4.63 14.07
CA GLY A 42 16.14 -5.88 13.32
C GLY A 42 14.74 -6.48 13.12
N MET A 43 13.70 -5.91 13.73
CA MET A 43 12.33 -6.39 13.61
C MET A 43 11.47 -5.41 12.79
N THR A 44 10.58 -5.98 11.98
CA THR A 44 9.61 -5.21 11.21
C THR A 44 8.26 -5.32 11.90
N ARG A 45 7.83 -4.23 12.55
CA ARG A 45 6.57 -4.21 13.30
C ARG A 45 5.39 -3.70 12.49
N GLY A 46 5.67 -2.91 11.47
CA GLY A 46 4.68 -2.06 10.84
C GLY A 46 4.45 -0.77 11.63
N PHE A 47 3.99 0.24 10.93
CA PHE A 47 3.59 1.52 11.55
C PHE A 47 2.11 1.50 11.86
N SER A 48 1.71 2.06 13.01
CA SER A 48 0.32 2.46 13.22
C SER A 48 -0.04 3.56 12.20
N PRO A 49 -1.33 3.83 11.95
CA PRO A 49 -1.70 4.93 11.06
C PRO A 49 -1.07 6.27 11.45
N ASP A 50 -1.00 6.58 12.74
CA ASP A 50 -0.39 7.83 13.22
C ASP A 50 1.11 7.87 12.97
N GLU A 51 1.80 6.75 13.19
CA GLU A 51 3.23 6.64 12.90
C GLU A 51 3.52 6.78 11.40
N LEU A 52 2.69 6.18 10.54
CA LEU A 52 2.85 6.31 9.09
C LEU A 52 2.70 7.77 8.67
N GLU A 53 1.70 8.49 9.20
CA GLU A 53 1.52 9.91 8.92
C GLU A 53 2.74 10.73 9.33
N ALA A 54 3.33 10.41 10.49
CA ALA A 54 4.53 11.10 10.97
C ALA A 54 5.73 10.89 10.06
N HIS A 55 5.81 9.73 9.39
CA HIS A 55 6.89 9.42 8.45
C HIS A 55 6.58 9.84 7.00
N MET A 56 5.41 10.40 6.74
CA MET A 56 5.01 10.80 5.38
C MET A 56 6.00 11.78 4.72
N PRO A 57 6.50 12.82 5.40
CA PRO A 57 7.48 13.71 4.79
C PRO A 57 8.75 12.99 4.33
N GLU A 58 9.22 12.00 5.10
CA GLU A 58 10.38 11.18 4.74
C GLU A 58 10.08 10.32 3.51
N MET A 59 8.91 9.69 3.48
CA MET A 59 8.47 8.89 2.33
C MET A 59 8.42 9.72 1.05
N LEU A 60 7.91 10.94 1.13
CA LEU A 60 7.85 11.85 -0.01
C LEU A 60 9.23 12.28 -0.50
N ARG A 61 10.21 12.43 0.42
CA ARG A 61 11.59 12.72 0.03
C ARG A 61 12.19 11.58 -0.77
N PHE A 62 11.92 10.33 -0.37
CA PHE A 62 12.37 9.16 -1.14
C PHE A 62 11.73 9.13 -2.53
N GLN A 63 10.45 9.40 -2.64
CA GLN A 63 9.76 9.45 -3.94
C GLN A 63 10.35 10.51 -4.86
N LYS A 64 10.73 11.67 -4.33
CA LYS A 64 11.37 12.73 -5.11
C LYS A 64 12.71 12.32 -5.71
N ARG A 65 13.41 11.37 -5.08
CA ARG A 65 14.66 10.81 -5.59
C ARG A 65 14.44 9.72 -6.63
N GLY A 66 13.20 9.40 -6.98
CA GLY A 66 12.86 8.34 -7.91
C GLY A 66 12.70 6.96 -7.28
N GLU A 67 12.70 6.87 -5.96
CA GLU A 67 12.45 5.63 -5.25
C GLU A 67 10.94 5.35 -5.17
N ASN A 68 10.57 4.07 -5.21
CA ASN A 68 9.18 3.64 -5.10
C ASN A 68 8.85 3.26 -3.66
N ILE A 69 7.73 3.76 -3.17
CA ILE A 69 7.25 3.49 -1.82
C ILE A 69 5.98 2.68 -1.90
N TYR A 70 5.96 1.60 -1.13
CA TYR A 70 4.77 0.74 -1.00
C TYR A 70 4.46 0.56 0.48
N TYR A 71 3.18 0.53 0.82
CA TYR A 71 2.78 0.12 2.14
C TYR A 71 1.83 -1.08 2.06
N THR A 72 2.04 -2.02 2.96
CA THR A 72 1.31 -3.27 3.05
C THR A 72 0.48 -3.27 4.32
N SER A 73 -0.82 -3.52 4.18
CA SER A 73 -1.75 -3.57 5.30
C SER A 73 -1.54 -4.84 6.12
N LEU A 74 -1.43 -4.70 7.44
CA LEU A 74 -1.21 -5.80 8.37
C LEU A 74 -2.28 -5.78 9.47
N SER A 75 -2.85 -6.94 9.77
CA SER A 75 -3.79 -7.11 10.88
C SER A 75 -3.61 -8.50 11.49
N ASP A 76 -3.86 -8.61 12.79
CA ASP A 76 -3.64 -9.86 13.51
C ASP A 76 -4.79 -10.87 13.26
N ASP A 77 -6.00 -10.38 13.02
CA ASP A 77 -7.21 -11.17 12.90
C ASP A 77 -7.84 -11.18 11.50
N ARG A 78 -7.21 -10.50 10.53
CA ARG A 78 -7.75 -10.34 9.18
C ARG A 78 -6.63 -10.45 8.15
N HIS A 79 -7.00 -10.86 6.95
CA HIS A 79 -6.09 -10.92 5.82
C HIS A 79 -6.44 -9.79 4.84
N HIS A 80 -5.43 -9.07 4.41
CA HIS A 80 -5.55 -8.02 3.39
C HIS A 80 -4.87 -8.53 2.12
N ILE A 81 -5.66 -8.74 1.08
CA ILE A 81 -5.20 -9.36 -0.17
C ILE A 81 -5.25 -8.33 -1.28
N LEU A 82 -4.09 -8.06 -1.88
CA LEU A 82 -4.00 -7.18 -3.04
C LEU A 82 -4.15 -8.03 -4.31
N ILE A 83 -5.10 -7.63 -5.17
CA ILE A 83 -5.28 -8.22 -6.49
C ILE A 83 -4.94 -7.14 -7.50
N ASP A 84 -3.89 -7.38 -8.28
CA ASP A 84 -3.38 -6.44 -9.27
C ASP A 84 -3.77 -6.86 -10.69
N ASP A 85 -3.50 -5.98 -11.66
CA ASP A 85 -3.73 -6.24 -13.09
C ASP A 85 -5.17 -6.65 -13.43
N MET A 86 -6.13 -6.02 -12.80
CA MET A 86 -7.55 -6.28 -13.07
C MET A 86 -8.07 -5.38 -14.19
N THR A 87 -8.90 -5.95 -15.06
CA THR A 87 -9.70 -5.18 -16.00
C THR A 87 -11.01 -4.76 -15.33
N ARG A 88 -11.71 -3.82 -15.94
CA ARG A 88 -13.05 -3.43 -15.46
C ARG A 88 -14.00 -4.62 -15.43
N GLU A 89 -13.91 -5.51 -16.42
CA GLU A 89 -14.72 -6.71 -16.48
C GLU A 89 -14.41 -7.70 -15.36
N SER A 90 -13.13 -7.93 -15.09
CA SER A 90 -12.72 -8.83 -13.99
C SER A 90 -13.12 -8.28 -12.64
N LEU A 91 -13.03 -6.96 -12.46
CA LEU A 91 -13.50 -6.30 -11.23
C LEU A 91 -15.00 -6.46 -11.04
N LYS A 92 -15.78 -6.27 -12.10
CA LYS A 92 -17.22 -6.46 -12.08
C LYS A 92 -17.58 -7.92 -11.74
N ARG A 93 -16.88 -8.87 -12.32
CA ARG A 93 -17.07 -10.30 -12.06
C ARG A 93 -16.78 -10.66 -10.60
N LEU A 94 -15.71 -10.07 -10.03
CA LEU A 94 -15.37 -10.25 -8.62
C LEU A 94 -16.52 -9.77 -7.73
N GLN A 95 -17.12 -8.62 -8.04
CA GLN A 95 -18.24 -8.06 -7.28
C GLN A 95 -19.51 -8.90 -7.45
N GLU A 96 -19.75 -9.42 -8.64
CA GLU A 96 -20.89 -10.32 -8.93
C GLU A 96 -20.78 -11.63 -8.14
N ASP A 97 -19.55 -12.09 -7.89
CA ASP A 97 -19.28 -13.28 -7.07
C ASP A 97 -19.43 -13.03 -5.57
N GLY A 98 -19.81 -11.81 -5.18
CA GLY A 98 -20.11 -11.48 -3.79
C GLY A 98 -18.96 -10.88 -3.00
N PHE A 99 -17.81 -10.62 -3.62
CA PHE A 99 -16.69 -9.97 -2.95
C PHE A 99 -16.85 -8.46 -2.96
N ARG A 100 -16.52 -7.83 -1.83
CA ARG A 100 -16.57 -6.37 -1.68
C ARG A 100 -15.20 -5.83 -1.38
N PRO A 101 -14.48 -5.28 -2.39
CA PRO A 101 -13.19 -4.66 -2.14
C PRO A 101 -13.30 -3.50 -1.17
N ALA A 102 -12.35 -3.40 -0.23
CA ALA A 102 -12.23 -2.26 0.66
C ALA A 102 -11.76 -1.02 -0.13
N VAL A 103 -10.88 -1.22 -1.10
CA VAL A 103 -10.34 -0.17 -1.95
C VAL A 103 -10.23 -0.67 -3.38
N VAL A 104 -10.56 0.18 -4.33
CA VAL A 104 -10.31 -0.04 -5.76
C VAL A 104 -9.50 1.14 -6.27
N LEU A 105 -8.39 0.87 -6.93
CA LEU A 105 -7.50 1.88 -7.48
C LEU A 105 -7.29 1.63 -8.96
N GLU A 106 -7.30 2.70 -9.74
CA GLU A 106 -6.89 2.65 -11.16
C GLU A 106 -5.41 3.01 -11.22
N SER A 107 -4.57 2.01 -11.47
CA SER A 107 -3.11 2.18 -11.49
C SER A 107 -2.62 2.78 -12.81
N SER A 108 -3.34 2.51 -13.90
CA SER A 108 -3.14 3.11 -15.21
C SER A 108 -4.47 3.00 -15.97
N PRO A 109 -4.68 3.72 -17.08
CA PRO A 109 -5.95 3.67 -17.79
C PRO A 109 -6.40 2.26 -18.13
N GLY A 110 -7.55 1.86 -17.60
CA GLY A 110 -8.13 0.54 -17.81
C GLY A 110 -7.50 -0.58 -16.99
N ASN A 111 -6.52 -0.29 -16.13
CA ASN A 111 -5.86 -1.27 -15.30
C ASN A 111 -6.10 -0.97 -13.82
N TYR A 112 -6.71 -1.90 -13.12
CA TYR A 112 -7.16 -1.72 -11.74
C TYR A 112 -6.46 -2.67 -10.79
N GLN A 113 -6.37 -2.25 -9.55
CA GLN A 113 -6.03 -3.11 -8.43
C GLN A 113 -7.06 -2.92 -7.32
N CYS A 114 -7.30 -3.96 -6.57
CA CYS A 114 -8.19 -3.86 -5.43
C CYS A 114 -7.62 -4.56 -4.21
N LEU A 115 -8.08 -4.13 -3.04
CA LEU A 115 -7.71 -4.73 -1.77
C LEU A 115 -8.94 -5.36 -1.14
N LEU A 116 -8.85 -6.66 -0.88
CA LEU A 116 -9.88 -7.42 -0.17
C LEU A 116 -9.43 -7.65 1.26
N THR A 117 -10.35 -7.48 2.21
CA THR A 117 -10.12 -7.82 3.61
C THR A 117 -11.00 -9.01 3.99
N ILE A 118 -10.38 -10.06 4.45
CA ILE A 118 -11.06 -11.31 4.81
C ILE A 118 -10.81 -11.65 6.27
#